data_5195f63ff81e830422d6b6febdb924d2
#
_entry.id   5195f63ff81e830422d6b6febdb924d2
#
_cell.length_a   1.000
_cell.length_b   1.000
_cell.length_c   1.000
_cell.angle_alpha   90.00
_cell.angle_beta   90.00
_cell.angle_gamma   90.00
#
_symmetry.space_group_name_H-M   'P 1'
#
loop_
_entity.id
_entity.type
_entity.pdbx_description
1 polymer ?
#
loop_
_entity_poly.entity_id
_entity_poly.type
_entity_poly.pdbx_seq_one_letter_code
_entity_poly.pdbx_strand_id
1 'polypeptide(L)'
;MPLSQTAVASVLTCGPGNDFYTTFGHSAIRICDTAQGIDLVYNYGTFDFDTPHFYWKFMRGQLDYMLGRSSFNGFMEEYIYYGRAVWEQRLHLSPQEVNNLYLMLEWNYQPENRYYHYDFFRDNCATRIRDMVRLSLGHTDTLIADYEGPVRTYRRWVTHELEGTLEWWRLGIDLLFGLPADHRCTDVESMFLPIVMHDIYAGTYPKGTDGPIVDESVQLLPEKRAPLSRSFPPVVVFALVFVAVALLTWKRKMPCWADRTLFILAGLLGLALLFMWFGTDHYCTEWNLNILWASPLLILIAIRLERSPKWALWLQEGCFAVAAVWVVWCGLSMALLPLILTLVLRVGVLLKN
;
A
#
# COMPACT_ATOMS: atom_id res chain seq x y z
N MET A 1 -36.07 -3.72 -8.24
CA MET A 1 -36.88 -2.61 -8.78
C MET A 1 -35.95 -1.47 -9.15
N PRO A 2 -36.24 -0.69 -10.20
CA PRO A 2 -35.45 0.50 -10.49
C PRO A 2 -35.62 1.53 -9.38
N LEU A 3 -34.58 2.33 -9.16
CA LEU A 3 -34.61 3.44 -8.21
C LEU A 3 -35.54 4.57 -8.70
N SER A 4 -35.95 5.46 -7.77
CA SER A 4 -36.72 6.65 -8.13
C SER A 4 -35.84 7.67 -8.88
N GLN A 5 -36.49 8.67 -9.50
CA GLN A 5 -35.79 9.77 -10.21
C GLN A 5 -35.01 10.69 -9.25
N THR A 6 -35.26 10.59 -7.94
CA THR A 6 -34.61 11.41 -6.90
C THR A 6 -33.49 10.64 -6.18
N ALA A 7 -33.19 9.42 -6.58
CA ALA A 7 -32.10 8.65 -6.03
C ALA A 7 -30.75 9.33 -6.31
N VAL A 8 -29.85 9.24 -5.35
CA VAL A 8 -28.49 9.79 -5.44
C VAL A 8 -27.45 8.72 -5.10
N ALA A 9 -26.28 8.86 -5.73
CA ALA A 9 -25.10 8.07 -5.40
C ALA A 9 -24.01 8.97 -4.86
N SER A 10 -23.26 8.50 -3.87
CA SER A 10 -22.14 9.22 -3.27
C SER A 10 -20.96 8.28 -3.06
N VAL A 11 -19.74 8.83 -3.13
CA VAL A 11 -18.54 8.16 -2.65
C VAL A 11 -18.29 8.60 -1.21
N LEU A 12 -18.15 7.63 -0.32
CA LEU A 12 -17.74 7.85 1.06
C LEU A 12 -16.24 7.59 1.17
N THR A 13 -15.50 8.56 1.69
CA THR A 13 -14.08 8.43 2.00
C THR A 13 -13.88 8.49 3.49
N CYS A 14 -13.24 7.47 4.04
CA CYS A 14 -13.02 7.32 5.47
C CYS A 14 -11.53 7.52 5.77
N GLY A 15 -11.24 8.35 6.75
CA GLY A 15 -9.89 8.64 7.20
C GLY A 15 -9.14 7.42 7.73
N PRO A 16 -7.82 7.51 7.92
CA PRO A 16 -6.98 6.43 8.44
C PRO A 16 -7.45 5.91 9.79
N GLY A 17 -7.16 4.64 10.11
CA GLY A 17 -7.32 4.02 11.42
C GLY A 17 -5.98 3.75 12.09
N ASN A 18 -6.02 3.10 13.27
CA ASN A 18 -4.82 2.74 14.02
C ASN A 18 -4.28 1.35 13.66
N ASP A 19 -5.11 0.50 13.08
CA ASP A 19 -4.72 -0.83 12.64
C ASP A 19 -4.01 -0.77 11.28
N PHE A 20 -3.11 -1.72 11.03
CA PHE A 20 -2.32 -1.77 9.80
C PHE A 20 -3.17 -1.71 8.53
N TYR A 21 -4.24 -2.49 8.46
CA TYR A 21 -5.14 -2.56 7.29
C TYR A 21 -6.02 -1.32 7.13
N THR A 22 -6.12 -0.46 8.14
CA THR A 22 -6.90 0.79 8.11
C THR A 22 -6.03 2.03 7.89
N THR A 23 -4.70 1.88 7.86
CA THR A 23 -3.73 2.99 7.81
C THR A 23 -3.95 3.92 6.61
N PHE A 24 -4.40 3.38 5.48
CA PHE A 24 -4.59 4.16 4.25
C PHE A 24 -6.03 4.64 4.04
N GLY A 25 -6.87 4.52 5.07
CA GLY A 25 -8.27 4.88 4.96
C GLY A 25 -9.11 3.80 4.29
N HIS A 26 -10.32 4.20 3.84
CA HIS A 26 -11.25 3.31 3.13
C HIS A 26 -12.16 4.11 2.22
N SER A 27 -12.71 3.47 1.19
CA SER A 27 -13.73 4.06 0.31
C SER A 27 -14.92 3.14 0.17
N ALA A 28 -16.12 3.72 0.07
CA ALA A 28 -17.38 3.00 -0.13
C ALA A 28 -18.32 3.79 -1.06
N ILE A 29 -19.32 3.13 -1.63
CA ILE A 29 -20.40 3.78 -2.41
C ILE A 29 -21.67 3.75 -1.58
N ARG A 30 -22.31 4.92 -1.40
CA ARG A 30 -23.64 5.05 -0.83
C ARG A 30 -24.66 5.24 -1.96
N ILE A 31 -25.77 4.52 -1.87
CA ILE A 31 -26.97 4.71 -2.70
C ILE A 31 -28.11 5.10 -1.78
N CYS A 32 -28.65 6.30 -1.99
CA CYS A 32 -29.75 6.83 -1.20
C CYS A 32 -30.97 7.12 -2.11
N ASP A 33 -32.12 6.49 -1.82
CA ASP A 33 -33.42 6.76 -2.44
C ASP A 33 -34.46 6.92 -1.33
N THR A 34 -34.70 8.14 -0.92
CA THR A 34 -35.64 8.48 0.15
C THR A 34 -37.09 8.14 -0.22
N ALA A 35 -37.43 8.15 -1.51
CA ALA A 35 -38.76 7.81 -1.98
C ALA A 35 -39.10 6.32 -1.81
N GLN A 36 -38.07 5.46 -1.86
CA GLN A 36 -38.19 4.02 -1.67
C GLN A 36 -37.68 3.54 -0.28
N GLY A 37 -37.19 4.44 0.56
CA GLY A 37 -36.62 4.10 1.87
C GLY A 37 -35.30 3.32 1.76
N ILE A 38 -34.53 3.50 0.69
CA ILE A 38 -33.24 2.86 0.46
C ILE A 38 -32.14 3.82 0.93
N ASP A 39 -31.25 3.34 1.81
CA ASP A 39 -30.02 4.03 2.21
C ASP A 39 -28.96 2.99 2.54
N LEU A 40 -28.21 2.58 1.52
CA LEU A 40 -27.30 1.45 1.52
C LEU A 40 -25.87 1.88 1.20
N VAL A 41 -24.92 1.23 1.85
CA VAL A 41 -23.48 1.40 1.60
C VAL A 41 -22.89 0.09 1.12
N TYR A 42 -22.17 0.17 0.00
CA TYR A 42 -21.45 -0.93 -0.63
C TYR A 42 -19.96 -0.78 -0.37
N ASN A 43 -19.38 -1.79 0.29
CA ASN A 43 -18.00 -1.83 0.76
C ASN A 43 -17.20 -2.88 0.01
N TYR A 44 -16.30 -2.50 -0.87
CA TYR A 44 -15.28 -3.40 -1.38
C TYR A 44 -14.13 -3.54 -0.37
N GLY A 45 -13.45 -4.69 -0.39
CA GLY A 45 -12.31 -4.93 0.50
C GLY A 45 -12.67 -5.53 1.86
N THR A 46 -13.92 -5.98 2.03
CA THR A 46 -14.29 -6.78 3.21
C THR A 46 -13.75 -8.21 3.08
N PHE A 47 -13.43 -8.84 4.19
CA PHE A 47 -12.92 -10.21 4.24
C PHE A 47 -13.39 -10.89 5.53
N ASP A 48 -13.32 -12.23 5.54
CA ASP A 48 -13.74 -13.05 6.66
C ASP A 48 -12.50 -13.65 7.38
N PHE A 49 -12.32 -13.30 8.65
CA PHE A 49 -11.25 -13.84 9.49
C PHE A 49 -11.39 -15.33 9.78
N ASP A 50 -12.60 -15.89 9.67
CA ASP A 50 -12.87 -17.33 9.87
C ASP A 50 -12.51 -18.15 8.63
N THR A 51 -12.00 -17.52 7.57
CA THR A 51 -11.51 -18.22 6.38
C THR A 51 -10.42 -19.22 6.76
N PRO A 52 -10.55 -20.52 6.37
CA PRO A 52 -9.51 -21.51 6.64
C PRO A 52 -8.14 -21.08 6.12
N HIS A 53 -7.13 -21.18 6.98
CA HIS A 53 -5.75 -20.75 6.69
C HIS A 53 -5.64 -19.24 6.36
N PHE A 54 -6.44 -18.40 7.00
CA PHE A 54 -6.52 -16.96 6.78
C PHE A 54 -5.14 -16.30 6.62
N TYR A 55 -4.26 -16.38 7.62
CA TYR A 55 -2.94 -15.73 7.58
C TYR A 55 -2.04 -16.23 6.45
N TRP A 56 -2.14 -17.53 6.10
CA TRP A 56 -1.38 -18.08 4.99
C TRP A 56 -1.88 -17.56 3.64
N LYS A 57 -3.20 -17.55 3.45
CA LYS A 57 -3.82 -17.01 2.24
C LYS A 57 -3.57 -15.51 2.11
N PHE A 58 -3.69 -14.75 3.21
CA PHE A 58 -3.38 -13.33 3.26
C PHE A 58 -1.93 -13.05 2.85
N MET A 59 -0.96 -13.75 3.46
CA MET A 59 0.46 -13.61 3.14
C MET A 59 0.77 -13.93 1.69
N ARG A 60 0.05 -14.90 1.10
CA ARG A 60 0.24 -15.29 -0.30
C ARG A 60 -0.53 -14.43 -1.31
N GLY A 61 -1.34 -13.46 -0.89
CA GLY A 61 -2.21 -12.70 -1.78
C GLY A 61 -3.37 -13.53 -2.36
N GLN A 62 -3.75 -14.62 -1.68
CA GLN A 62 -4.79 -15.57 -2.11
C GLN A 62 -6.03 -15.55 -1.21
N LEU A 63 -6.13 -14.53 -0.36
CA LEU A 63 -7.34 -14.32 0.41
C LEU A 63 -8.43 -13.75 -0.50
N ASP A 64 -9.62 -14.33 -0.44
CA ASP A 64 -10.78 -13.81 -1.13
C ASP A 64 -11.33 -12.61 -0.34
N TYR A 65 -11.35 -11.47 -0.97
CA TYR A 65 -12.06 -10.28 -0.50
C TYR A 65 -13.45 -10.23 -1.15
N MET A 66 -14.36 -9.50 -0.57
CA MET A 66 -15.72 -9.43 -1.08
C MET A 66 -16.32 -8.03 -1.02
N LEU A 67 -17.38 -7.85 -1.80
CA LEU A 67 -18.29 -6.73 -1.66
C LEU A 67 -19.24 -6.99 -0.49
N GLY A 68 -19.15 -6.16 0.56
CA GLY A 68 -20.10 -6.09 1.66
C GLY A 68 -21.18 -5.04 1.40
N ARG A 69 -22.35 -5.19 2.05
CA ARG A 69 -23.43 -4.22 2.01
C ARG A 69 -24.03 -4.03 3.40
N SER A 70 -24.23 -2.79 3.80
CA SER A 70 -24.83 -2.42 5.08
C SER A 70 -25.80 -1.24 4.90
N SER A 71 -26.61 -0.94 5.94
CA SER A 71 -27.30 0.34 6.01
C SER A 71 -26.29 1.47 6.24
N PHE A 72 -26.62 2.68 5.81
CA PHE A 72 -25.78 3.85 6.06
C PHE A 72 -25.55 4.10 7.55
N ASN A 73 -26.56 3.95 8.38
CA ASN A 73 -26.42 4.11 9.84
C ASN A 73 -25.44 3.07 10.42
N GLY A 74 -25.58 1.79 10.04
CA GLY A 74 -24.67 0.75 10.51
C GLY A 74 -23.23 0.96 10.05
N PHE A 75 -23.03 1.49 8.83
CA PHE A 75 -21.72 1.90 8.36
C PHE A 75 -21.12 3.03 9.21
N MET A 76 -21.90 4.07 9.49
CA MET A 76 -21.45 5.23 10.26
C MET A 76 -21.11 4.91 11.71
N GLU A 77 -21.82 3.95 12.35
CA GLU A 77 -21.57 3.52 13.73
C GLU A 77 -20.13 3.06 13.95
N GLU A 78 -19.55 2.34 12.99
CA GLU A 78 -18.15 1.89 13.05
C GLU A 78 -17.18 3.09 13.12
N TYR A 79 -17.36 4.08 12.23
CA TYR A 79 -16.46 5.25 12.16
C TYR A 79 -16.65 6.21 13.33
N ILE A 80 -17.87 6.31 13.87
CA ILE A 80 -18.16 7.04 15.11
C ILE A 80 -17.42 6.38 16.28
N TYR A 81 -17.50 5.05 16.39
CA TYR A 81 -16.86 4.28 17.46
C TYR A 81 -15.34 4.45 17.46
N TYR A 82 -14.71 4.36 16.30
CA TYR A 82 -13.25 4.52 16.14
C TYR A 82 -12.80 5.98 16.06
N GLY A 83 -13.70 6.96 16.02
CA GLY A 83 -13.40 8.38 15.91
C GLY A 83 -12.72 8.75 14.59
N ARG A 84 -12.97 8.01 13.51
CA ARG A 84 -12.39 8.25 12.18
C ARG A 84 -13.22 9.27 11.42
N ALA A 85 -12.54 10.14 10.66
CA ALA A 85 -13.23 11.07 9.77
C ALA A 85 -13.97 10.34 8.64
N VAL A 86 -15.10 10.92 8.19
CA VAL A 86 -15.83 10.45 7.01
C VAL A 86 -16.21 11.67 6.18
N TRP A 87 -15.88 11.64 4.91
CA TRP A 87 -16.33 12.60 3.89
C TRP A 87 -17.29 11.92 2.94
N GLU A 88 -18.28 12.67 2.46
CA GLU A 88 -19.20 12.25 1.41
C GLU A 88 -19.04 13.17 0.20
N GLN A 89 -18.81 12.59 -0.96
CA GLN A 89 -18.82 13.27 -2.24
C GLN A 89 -20.03 12.79 -3.05
N ARG A 90 -21.03 13.66 -3.17
CA ARG A 90 -22.21 13.38 -3.99
C ARG A 90 -21.82 13.44 -5.46
N LEU A 91 -22.20 12.37 -6.20
CA LEU A 91 -21.85 12.26 -7.61
C LEU A 91 -22.88 12.96 -8.51
N HIS A 92 -22.40 13.67 -9.50
CA HIS A 92 -23.18 14.27 -10.57
C HIS A 92 -23.55 13.24 -11.61
N LEU A 93 -24.52 12.38 -11.29
CA LEU A 93 -25.03 11.34 -12.15
C LEU A 93 -26.48 11.56 -12.49
N SER A 94 -26.86 11.29 -13.73
CA SER A 94 -28.27 11.26 -14.13
C SER A 94 -29.02 10.13 -13.41
N PRO A 95 -30.34 10.19 -13.25
CA PRO A 95 -31.11 9.10 -12.63
C PRO A 95 -30.88 7.74 -13.27
N GLN A 96 -30.63 7.71 -14.58
CA GLN A 96 -30.31 6.47 -15.30
C GLN A 96 -28.96 5.92 -14.90
N GLU A 97 -27.94 6.75 -14.75
CA GLU A 97 -26.58 6.36 -14.34
C GLU A 97 -26.55 5.88 -12.88
N VAL A 98 -27.29 6.58 -11.97
CA VAL A 98 -27.48 6.12 -10.59
C VAL A 98 -28.11 4.73 -10.56
N ASN A 99 -29.17 4.52 -11.35
CA ASN A 99 -29.82 3.21 -11.45
C ASN A 99 -28.91 2.13 -12.05
N ASN A 100 -28.12 2.46 -13.07
CA ASN A 100 -27.12 1.55 -13.63
C ASN A 100 -26.08 1.16 -12.58
N LEU A 101 -25.54 2.13 -11.83
CA LEU A 101 -24.59 1.89 -10.75
C LEU A 101 -25.19 0.96 -9.68
N TYR A 102 -26.41 1.25 -9.24
CA TYR A 102 -27.12 0.42 -8.28
C TYR A 102 -27.32 -1.03 -8.76
N LEU A 103 -27.77 -1.21 -9.99
CA LEU A 103 -27.98 -2.55 -10.56
C LEU A 103 -26.65 -3.35 -10.69
N MET A 104 -25.57 -2.68 -11.08
CA MET A 104 -24.24 -3.30 -11.14
C MET A 104 -23.75 -3.69 -9.73
N LEU A 105 -23.95 -2.84 -8.72
CA LEU A 105 -23.59 -3.13 -7.33
C LEU A 105 -24.40 -4.30 -6.78
N GLU A 106 -25.73 -4.34 -7.02
CA GLU A 106 -26.59 -5.45 -6.62
C GLU A 106 -26.23 -6.76 -7.33
N TRP A 107 -25.87 -6.71 -8.62
CA TRP A 107 -25.37 -7.87 -9.33
C TRP A 107 -24.04 -8.36 -8.76
N ASN A 108 -23.14 -7.43 -8.48
CA ASN A 108 -21.83 -7.76 -7.91
C ASN A 108 -21.95 -8.26 -6.44
N TYR A 109 -22.99 -7.86 -5.72
CA TYR A 109 -23.24 -8.32 -4.36
C TYR A 109 -23.77 -9.77 -4.29
N GLN A 110 -24.23 -10.36 -5.39
CA GLN A 110 -24.68 -11.74 -5.39
C GLN A 110 -23.57 -12.71 -4.93
N PRO A 111 -23.90 -13.79 -4.22
CA PRO A 111 -22.91 -14.72 -3.67
C PRO A 111 -21.87 -15.23 -4.69
N GLU A 112 -22.28 -15.44 -5.92
CA GLU A 112 -21.46 -15.94 -7.02
C GLU A 112 -20.52 -14.88 -7.64
N ASN A 113 -20.78 -13.58 -7.40
CA ASN A 113 -20.07 -12.47 -8.05
C ASN A 113 -19.26 -11.61 -7.07
N ARG A 114 -19.54 -11.67 -5.77
CA ARG A 114 -19.00 -10.70 -4.81
C ARG A 114 -17.56 -10.91 -4.41
N TYR A 115 -16.99 -12.09 -4.65
CA TYR A 115 -15.62 -12.41 -4.26
C TYR A 115 -14.62 -12.01 -5.33
N TYR A 116 -13.44 -11.55 -4.90
CA TYR A 116 -12.34 -11.17 -5.78
C TYR A 116 -10.97 -11.25 -5.07
N HIS A 117 -9.91 -11.38 -5.87
CA HIS A 117 -8.54 -11.30 -5.36
C HIS A 117 -8.11 -9.83 -5.24
N TYR A 118 -7.72 -9.44 -4.06
CA TYR A 118 -7.30 -8.08 -3.76
C TYR A 118 -5.87 -7.81 -4.27
N ASP A 119 -5.70 -6.76 -5.06
CA ASP A 119 -4.40 -6.20 -5.40
C ASP A 119 -4.29 -4.78 -4.85
N PHE A 120 -3.23 -4.54 -4.07
CA PHE A 120 -3.09 -3.28 -3.34
C PHE A 120 -3.05 -2.05 -4.25
N PHE A 121 -2.50 -2.16 -5.48
CA PHE A 121 -2.41 -1.03 -6.41
C PHE A 121 -3.55 -1.00 -7.44
N ARG A 122 -4.05 -2.17 -7.85
CA ARG A 122 -4.87 -2.30 -9.06
C ARG A 122 -6.32 -2.69 -8.80
N ASP A 123 -6.58 -3.46 -7.73
CA ASP A 123 -7.89 -4.03 -7.45
C ASP A 123 -8.20 -4.00 -5.94
N ASN A 124 -8.44 -2.79 -5.42
CA ASN A 124 -8.72 -2.53 -4.01
C ASN A 124 -10.06 -1.80 -3.83
N CYS A 125 -10.39 -1.37 -2.59
CA CYS A 125 -11.65 -0.69 -2.31
C CYS A 125 -11.81 0.60 -3.14
N ALA A 126 -10.77 1.41 -3.30
CA ALA A 126 -10.84 2.67 -4.03
C ALA A 126 -10.89 2.46 -5.55
N THR A 127 -10.02 1.59 -6.09
CA THR A 127 -9.99 1.33 -7.54
C THR A 127 -11.28 0.70 -8.04
N ARG A 128 -11.89 -0.22 -7.27
CA ARG A 128 -13.18 -0.81 -7.63
C ARG A 128 -14.30 0.23 -7.64
N ILE A 129 -14.32 1.14 -6.68
CA ILE A 129 -15.31 2.23 -6.66
C ILE A 129 -15.13 3.14 -7.87
N ARG A 130 -13.91 3.58 -8.15
CA ARG A 130 -13.58 4.36 -9.35
C ARG A 130 -14.10 3.67 -10.62
N ASP A 131 -13.84 2.38 -10.74
CA ASP A 131 -14.19 1.62 -11.94
C ASP A 131 -15.69 1.37 -12.05
N MET A 132 -16.40 1.15 -10.93
CA MET A 132 -17.87 1.01 -10.92
C MET A 132 -18.55 2.34 -11.31
N VAL A 133 -18.07 3.47 -10.79
CA VAL A 133 -18.58 4.79 -11.19
C VAL A 133 -18.33 5.03 -12.68
N ARG A 134 -17.11 4.75 -13.17
CA ARG A 134 -16.78 4.88 -14.59
C ARG A 134 -17.70 4.02 -15.50
N LEU A 135 -17.94 2.79 -15.11
CA LEU A 135 -18.82 1.88 -15.86
C LEU A 135 -20.27 2.35 -15.86
N SER A 136 -20.76 2.98 -14.78
CA SER A 136 -22.14 3.49 -14.71
C SER A 136 -22.44 4.60 -15.71
N LEU A 137 -21.41 5.35 -16.11
CA LEU A 137 -21.51 6.42 -17.12
C LEU A 137 -21.72 5.89 -18.56
N GLY A 138 -21.68 4.56 -18.77
CA GLY A 138 -21.86 3.94 -20.10
C GLY A 138 -20.73 4.23 -21.10
N HIS A 139 -19.71 4.95 -20.71
CA HIS A 139 -18.53 5.28 -21.50
C HIS A 139 -17.32 4.55 -20.94
N THR A 140 -16.77 3.66 -21.71
CA THR A 140 -15.63 2.84 -21.29
C THR A 140 -14.36 3.65 -21.10
N ASP A 141 -14.32 4.92 -21.52
CA ASP A 141 -13.02 5.48 -21.83
C ASP A 141 -12.56 6.62 -20.98
N THR A 142 -13.38 7.27 -20.06
CA THR A 142 -12.59 8.35 -19.55
C THR A 142 -13.22 9.19 -18.46
N LEU A 143 -12.76 8.93 -17.27
CA LEU A 143 -12.63 10.01 -16.29
C LEU A 143 -11.37 10.81 -16.65
N ILE A 144 -11.53 12.10 -16.88
CA ILE A 144 -10.42 13.03 -17.02
C ILE A 144 -10.24 13.69 -15.66
N ALA A 145 -9.08 13.46 -15.07
CA ALA A 145 -8.72 14.11 -13.83
C ALA A 145 -7.92 15.38 -14.16
N ASP A 146 -8.40 16.53 -13.67
CA ASP A 146 -7.66 17.78 -13.67
C ASP A 146 -7.09 17.97 -12.25
N TYR A 147 -5.96 17.29 -12.01
CA TYR A 147 -5.32 17.27 -10.71
C TYR A 147 -3.99 18.00 -10.75
N GLU A 148 -3.93 19.16 -10.13
CA GLU A 148 -2.72 19.99 -10.03
C GLU A 148 -1.72 19.50 -8.97
N GLY A 149 -1.99 18.35 -8.35
CA GLY A 149 -1.14 17.78 -7.31
C GLY A 149 0.13 17.11 -7.84
N PRO A 150 1.00 16.64 -6.94
CA PRO A 150 2.27 16.04 -7.32
C PRO A 150 2.07 14.68 -7.99
N VAL A 151 2.69 14.46 -9.14
CA VAL A 151 2.77 13.13 -9.76
C VAL A 151 3.80 12.30 -9.00
N ARG A 152 3.35 11.19 -8.44
CA ARG A 152 4.18 10.28 -7.62
C ARG A 152 4.16 8.86 -8.17
N THR A 153 5.12 8.05 -7.73
CA THR A 153 5.06 6.59 -7.89
C THR A 153 4.11 5.99 -6.85
N TYR A 154 3.65 4.73 -7.05
CA TYR A 154 2.88 4.00 -6.05
C TYR A 154 3.59 3.99 -4.70
N ARG A 155 4.91 3.70 -4.68
CA ARG A 155 5.73 3.74 -3.47
C ARG A 155 5.65 5.09 -2.77
N ARG A 156 5.84 6.19 -3.51
CA ARG A 156 5.85 7.55 -2.94
C ARG A 156 4.48 7.97 -2.42
N TRP A 157 3.41 7.55 -3.05
CA TRP A 157 2.06 7.76 -2.52
C TRP A 157 1.89 7.08 -1.15
N VAL A 158 2.23 5.78 -1.06
CA VAL A 158 2.08 5.00 0.16
C VAL A 158 3.00 5.50 1.27
N THR A 159 4.28 5.74 0.96
CA THR A 159 5.27 6.12 1.98
C THR A 159 5.08 7.54 2.49
N HIS A 160 4.47 8.44 1.69
CA HIS A 160 4.15 9.80 2.11
C HIS A 160 3.17 9.83 3.28
N GLU A 161 2.16 8.97 3.26
CA GLU A 161 1.18 8.86 4.34
C GLU A 161 1.79 8.36 5.67
N LEU A 162 2.97 7.76 5.62
CA LEU A 162 3.66 7.18 6.78
C LEU A 162 4.78 8.07 7.32
N GLU A 163 5.19 9.10 6.56
CA GLU A 163 6.31 9.98 6.90
C GLU A 163 6.10 10.69 8.25
N GLY A 164 7.14 10.67 9.08
CA GLY A 164 7.16 11.38 10.36
C GLY A 164 6.40 10.72 11.50
N THR A 165 5.54 9.73 11.23
CA THR A 165 4.75 9.04 12.25
C THR A 165 5.04 7.54 12.31
N LEU A 166 4.93 6.85 11.20
CA LEU A 166 5.01 5.39 11.09
C LEU A 166 6.29 4.94 10.35
N GLU A 167 7.44 5.48 10.71
CA GLU A 167 8.71 5.25 10.01
C GLU A 167 9.16 3.77 9.98
N TRP A 168 8.79 2.97 10.97
CA TRP A 168 9.05 1.52 10.95
C TRP A 168 8.16 0.78 9.96
N TRP A 169 6.90 1.21 9.81
CA TRP A 169 6.00 0.69 8.79
C TRP A 169 6.46 1.08 7.39
N ARG A 170 6.89 2.35 7.22
CA ARG A 170 7.51 2.82 5.99
C ARG A 170 8.71 1.96 5.60
N LEU A 171 9.61 1.69 6.54
CA LEU A 171 10.76 0.81 6.30
C LEU A 171 10.31 -0.60 5.88
N GLY A 172 9.31 -1.17 6.55
CA GLY A 172 8.76 -2.49 6.21
C GLY A 172 8.17 -2.52 4.79
N ILE A 173 7.42 -1.50 4.41
CA ILE A 173 6.86 -1.35 3.07
C ILE A 173 7.97 -1.19 2.02
N ASP A 174 8.98 -0.35 2.29
CA ASP A 174 10.12 -0.17 1.39
C ASP A 174 10.94 -1.45 1.22
N LEU A 175 10.99 -2.32 2.23
CA LEU A 175 11.59 -3.64 2.12
C LEU A 175 10.75 -4.59 1.24
N LEU A 176 9.43 -4.56 1.36
CA LEU A 176 8.54 -5.47 0.65
C LEU A 176 8.30 -5.07 -0.81
N PHE A 177 8.21 -3.77 -1.09
CA PHE A 177 7.90 -3.30 -2.43
C PHE A 177 9.07 -3.47 -3.42
N GLY A 178 8.75 -4.07 -4.56
CA GLY A 178 9.65 -4.20 -5.71
C GLY A 178 9.45 -3.08 -6.74
N LEU A 179 9.99 -3.29 -7.94
CA LEU A 179 9.96 -2.31 -9.03
C LEU A 179 8.56 -1.86 -9.47
N PRO A 180 7.50 -2.71 -9.45
CA PRO A 180 6.15 -2.23 -9.78
C PRO A 180 5.70 -1.05 -8.94
N ALA A 181 6.16 -0.95 -7.68
CA ALA A 181 5.85 0.17 -6.82
C ALA A 181 6.52 1.49 -7.26
N ASP A 182 7.57 1.41 -8.06
CA ASP A 182 8.30 2.57 -8.59
C ASP A 182 7.74 3.08 -9.93
N HIS A 183 6.63 2.47 -10.42
CA HIS A 183 5.86 2.98 -11.54
C HIS A 183 5.30 4.37 -11.23
N ARG A 184 5.45 5.31 -12.16
CA ARG A 184 4.92 6.66 -12.05
C ARG A 184 3.44 6.66 -12.41
N CYS A 185 2.59 6.94 -11.42
CA CYS A 185 1.14 6.90 -11.58
C CYS A 185 0.62 8.04 -12.47
N THR A 186 -0.34 7.72 -13.31
CA THR A 186 -1.29 8.71 -13.84
C THR A 186 -2.23 9.17 -12.72
N ASP A 187 -3.00 10.24 -12.95
CA ASP A 187 -3.98 10.70 -11.96
C ASP A 187 -5.01 9.62 -11.63
N VAL A 188 -5.48 8.89 -12.67
CA VAL A 188 -6.42 7.77 -12.48
C VAL A 188 -5.81 6.62 -11.69
N GLU A 189 -4.54 6.28 -11.92
CA GLU A 189 -3.85 5.25 -11.14
C GLU A 189 -3.61 5.71 -9.70
N SER A 190 -3.38 7.00 -9.45
CA SER A 190 -3.20 7.59 -8.12
C SER A 190 -4.45 7.45 -7.23
N MET A 191 -5.62 7.27 -7.82
CA MET A 191 -6.88 7.01 -7.11
C MET A 191 -6.92 5.64 -6.37
N PHE A 192 -5.84 4.88 -6.34
CA PHE A 192 -5.78 3.63 -5.56
C PHE A 192 -5.78 3.87 -4.05
N LEU A 193 -5.40 5.05 -3.58
CA LEU A 193 -5.52 5.44 -2.18
C LEU A 193 -6.81 6.22 -1.94
N PRO A 194 -7.61 5.87 -0.91
CA PRO A 194 -8.90 6.50 -0.64
C PRO A 194 -8.86 8.01 -0.55
N ILE A 195 -7.93 8.57 0.22
CA ILE A 195 -7.85 10.03 0.39
C ILE A 195 -7.39 10.73 -0.89
N VAL A 196 -6.47 10.11 -1.64
CA VAL A 196 -6.00 10.64 -2.93
C VAL A 196 -7.13 10.59 -3.97
N MET A 197 -7.94 9.52 -3.96
CA MET A 197 -9.13 9.44 -4.81
C MET A 197 -10.13 10.54 -4.47
N HIS A 198 -10.37 10.83 -3.18
CA HIS A 198 -11.23 11.92 -2.75
C HIS A 198 -10.78 13.26 -3.33
N ASP A 199 -9.48 13.56 -3.25
CA ASP A 199 -8.93 14.84 -3.71
C ASP A 199 -8.97 14.95 -5.24
N ILE A 200 -8.65 13.86 -5.95
CA ILE A 200 -8.68 13.83 -7.42
C ILE A 200 -10.11 13.90 -7.94
N TYR A 201 -11.08 13.23 -7.29
CA TYR A 201 -12.49 13.28 -7.71
C TYR A 201 -13.08 14.70 -7.69
N ALA A 202 -12.63 15.56 -6.79
CA ALA A 202 -13.09 16.95 -6.74
C ALA A 202 -12.80 17.72 -8.05
N GLY A 203 -11.73 17.37 -8.77
CA GLY A 203 -11.36 17.95 -10.07
C GLY A 203 -11.56 17.01 -11.26
N THR A 204 -12.29 15.89 -11.07
CA THR A 204 -12.51 14.90 -12.13
C THR A 204 -13.83 15.18 -12.86
N TYR A 205 -13.83 15.02 -14.17
CA TYR A 205 -15.03 15.10 -15.02
C TYR A 205 -15.07 13.97 -16.05
N PRO A 206 -16.28 13.48 -16.42
CA PRO A 206 -16.43 12.52 -17.50
C PRO A 206 -16.09 13.17 -18.85
N LYS A 207 -15.40 12.44 -19.72
CA LYS A 207 -15.06 12.94 -21.07
C LYS A 207 -16.30 13.30 -21.86
N GLY A 208 -16.35 14.53 -22.37
CA GLY A 208 -17.47 15.04 -23.18
C GLY A 208 -18.60 15.66 -22.35
N THR A 209 -18.38 15.88 -21.05
CA THR A 209 -19.27 16.69 -20.19
C THR A 209 -18.56 17.97 -19.76
N ASP A 210 -19.37 19.01 -19.47
CA ASP A 210 -18.85 20.33 -19.05
C ASP A 210 -18.80 20.50 -17.52
N GLY A 211 -19.09 19.43 -16.75
CA GLY A 211 -19.17 19.52 -15.29
C GLY A 211 -18.37 18.43 -14.56
N PRO A 212 -17.96 18.72 -13.31
CA PRO A 212 -17.26 17.76 -12.47
C PRO A 212 -18.16 16.57 -12.14
N ILE A 213 -17.54 15.41 -11.83
CA ILE A 213 -18.26 14.21 -11.39
C ILE A 213 -18.79 14.33 -9.96
N VAL A 214 -18.31 15.32 -9.19
CA VAL A 214 -18.72 15.60 -7.82
C VAL A 214 -19.50 16.91 -7.78
N ASP A 215 -20.77 16.85 -7.37
CA ASP A 215 -21.60 18.03 -7.15
C ASP A 215 -21.27 18.74 -5.83
N GLU A 216 -21.08 17.96 -4.79
CA GLU A 216 -20.92 18.44 -3.42
C GLU A 216 -19.98 17.52 -2.63
N SER A 217 -19.13 18.12 -1.81
CA SER A 217 -18.27 17.40 -0.86
C SER A 217 -18.50 17.90 0.55
N VAL A 218 -18.90 17.00 1.47
CA VAL A 218 -19.24 17.34 2.85
C VAL A 218 -18.50 16.41 3.81
N GLN A 219 -17.95 16.98 4.87
CA GLN A 219 -17.43 16.20 5.98
C GLN A 219 -18.56 15.79 6.92
N LEU A 220 -18.90 14.49 6.95
CA LEU A 220 -19.95 13.94 7.80
C LEU A 220 -19.49 13.73 9.25
N LEU A 221 -18.25 13.26 9.42
CA LEU A 221 -17.62 13.04 10.71
C LEU A 221 -16.24 13.69 10.75
N PRO A 222 -15.94 14.51 11.75
CA PRO A 222 -14.59 15.01 11.98
C PRO A 222 -13.69 13.92 12.57
N GLU A 223 -12.37 14.03 12.33
CA GLU A 223 -11.37 13.19 12.99
C GLU A 223 -11.37 13.48 14.51
N LYS A 224 -11.60 12.45 15.31
CA LYS A 224 -11.57 12.53 16.80
C LYS A 224 -10.52 11.60 17.39
N ARG A 225 -9.86 10.81 16.56
CA ARG A 225 -8.80 9.90 16.98
C ARG A 225 -7.58 10.71 17.45
N ALA A 226 -6.95 10.25 18.54
CA ALA A 226 -5.69 10.83 18.95
C ALA A 226 -4.61 10.64 17.86
N PRO A 227 -3.80 11.66 17.56
CA PRO A 227 -2.72 11.52 16.60
C PRO A 227 -1.76 10.42 17.06
N LEU A 228 -1.28 9.63 16.11
CA LEU A 228 -0.28 8.59 16.39
C LEU A 228 0.99 9.22 16.95
N SER A 229 1.54 8.66 18.01
CA SER A 229 2.82 9.10 18.56
C SER A 229 3.92 8.80 17.56
N ARG A 230 4.85 9.76 17.39
CA ARG A 230 6.04 9.53 16.54
C ARG A 230 6.87 8.41 17.12
N SER A 231 7.16 7.41 16.30
CA SER A 231 8.09 6.35 16.66
C SER A 231 9.54 6.83 16.57
N PHE A 232 10.44 6.21 17.37
CA PHE A 232 11.87 6.47 17.26
C PHE A 232 12.36 6.11 15.84
N PRO A 233 13.06 7.01 15.13
CA PRO A 233 13.37 6.80 13.71
C PRO A 233 14.31 5.60 13.49
N PRO A 234 13.98 4.64 12.59
CA PRO A 234 14.83 3.48 12.32
C PRO A 234 16.21 3.86 11.79
N VAL A 235 16.34 4.98 11.08
CA VAL A 235 17.64 5.46 10.59
C VAL A 235 18.64 5.71 11.73
N VAL A 236 18.18 6.22 12.87
CA VAL A 236 19.05 6.46 14.04
C VAL A 236 19.51 5.14 14.64
N VAL A 237 18.60 4.16 14.75
CA VAL A 237 18.94 2.82 15.26
C VAL A 237 20.04 2.18 14.40
N PHE A 238 19.84 2.16 13.08
CA PHE A 238 20.81 1.52 12.18
C PHE A 238 22.09 2.33 12.00
N ALA A 239 22.05 3.66 12.13
CA ALA A 239 23.25 4.47 12.18
C ALA A 239 24.10 4.17 13.44
N LEU A 240 23.47 3.98 14.60
CA LEU A 240 24.17 3.56 15.82
C LEU A 240 24.77 2.16 15.68
N VAL A 241 24.04 1.22 15.06
CA VAL A 241 24.58 -0.13 14.74
C VAL A 241 25.81 0.00 13.82
N PHE A 242 25.72 0.78 12.75
CA PHE A 242 26.84 1.02 11.84
C PHE A 242 28.06 1.60 12.57
N VAL A 243 27.88 2.63 13.39
CA VAL A 243 28.96 3.25 14.16
C VAL A 243 29.58 2.24 15.12
N ALA A 244 28.78 1.45 15.83
CA ALA A 244 29.29 0.43 16.74
C ALA A 244 30.13 -0.62 16.00
N VAL A 245 29.63 -1.14 14.86
CA VAL A 245 30.35 -2.10 14.02
C VAL A 245 31.63 -1.49 13.45
N ALA A 246 31.60 -0.23 13.00
CA ALA A 246 32.76 0.47 12.49
C ALA A 246 33.85 0.63 13.58
N LEU A 247 33.47 1.01 14.79
CA LEU A 247 34.39 1.15 15.92
C LEU A 247 34.99 -0.21 16.34
N LEU A 248 34.19 -1.27 16.39
CA LEU A 248 34.69 -2.62 16.71
C LEU A 248 35.63 -3.12 15.61
N THR A 249 35.31 -2.83 14.35
CA THR A 249 36.16 -3.17 13.19
C THR A 249 37.51 -2.43 13.27
N TRP A 250 37.50 -1.12 13.51
CA TRP A 250 38.71 -0.30 13.66
C TRP A 250 39.59 -0.81 14.78
N LYS A 251 38.98 -1.14 15.92
CA LYS A 251 39.72 -1.70 17.08
C LYS A 251 40.13 -3.16 16.90
N ARG A 252 39.79 -3.81 15.76
CA ARG A 252 39.99 -5.26 15.49
C ARG A 252 39.38 -6.17 16.56
N LYS A 253 38.26 -5.73 17.15
CA LYS A 253 37.54 -6.46 18.22
C LYS A 253 36.18 -7.04 17.76
N MET A 254 35.88 -6.98 16.46
CA MET A 254 34.66 -7.55 15.93
C MET A 254 34.71 -9.09 16.01
N PRO A 255 33.82 -9.74 16.76
CA PRO A 255 33.84 -11.19 16.88
C PRO A 255 33.22 -11.86 15.64
N CYS A 256 33.77 -13.00 15.24
CA CYS A 256 33.28 -13.75 14.07
C CYS A 256 31.79 -14.14 14.15
N TRP A 257 31.27 -14.38 15.35
CA TRP A 257 29.86 -14.69 15.51
C TRP A 257 28.95 -13.52 15.11
N ALA A 258 29.38 -12.29 15.35
CA ALA A 258 28.59 -11.11 14.98
C ALA A 258 28.51 -10.92 13.45
N ASP A 259 29.62 -11.19 12.73
CA ASP A 259 29.59 -11.21 11.26
C ASP A 259 28.64 -12.28 10.73
N ARG A 260 28.74 -13.51 11.31
CA ARG A 260 27.82 -14.59 10.93
C ARG A 260 26.36 -14.19 11.17
N THR A 261 26.06 -13.61 12.32
CA THR A 261 24.69 -13.18 12.65
C THR A 261 24.19 -12.11 11.66
N LEU A 262 24.98 -11.08 11.37
CA LEU A 262 24.63 -10.02 10.42
C LEU A 262 24.34 -10.61 9.02
N PHE A 263 25.22 -11.45 8.52
CA PHE A 263 25.07 -12.03 7.19
C PHE A 263 23.92 -13.05 7.12
N ILE A 264 23.71 -13.85 8.16
CA ILE A 264 22.57 -14.79 8.23
C ILE A 264 21.25 -14.00 8.25
N LEU A 265 21.12 -12.98 9.10
CA LEU A 265 19.89 -12.19 9.18
C LEU A 265 19.58 -11.49 7.86
N ALA A 266 20.58 -10.88 7.23
CA ALA A 266 20.39 -10.25 5.92
C ALA A 266 20.03 -11.28 4.85
N GLY A 267 20.69 -12.43 4.82
CA GLY A 267 20.41 -13.48 3.86
C GLY A 267 19.03 -14.16 4.07
N LEU A 268 18.59 -14.33 5.33
CA LEU A 268 17.23 -14.80 5.64
C LEU A 268 16.16 -13.82 5.18
N LEU A 269 16.40 -12.50 5.37
CA LEU A 269 15.54 -11.47 4.80
C LEU A 269 15.45 -11.63 3.28
N GLY A 270 16.59 -11.86 2.61
CA GLY A 270 16.61 -12.10 1.16
C GLY A 270 15.81 -13.32 0.73
N LEU A 271 15.87 -14.43 1.49
CA LEU A 271 15.01 -15.59 1.23
C LEU A 271 13.52 -15.25 1.41
N ALA A 272 13.17 -14.47 2.42
CA ALA A 272 11.81 -14.01 2.62
C ALA A 272 11.34 -13.11 1.45
N LEU A 273 12.19 -12.19 0.95
CA LEU A 273 11.87 -11.35 -0.21
C LEU A 273 11.74 -12.16 -1.50
N LEU A 274 12.56 -13.21 -1.68
CA LEU A 274 12.39 -14.14 -2.80
C LEU A 274 11.08 -14.93 -2.69
N PHE A 275 10.70 -15.34 -1.49
CA PHE A 275 9.41 -15.97 -1.25
C PHE A 275 8.27 -15.02 -1.58
N MET A 276 8.35 -13.75 -1.15
CA MET A 276 7.34 -12.73 -1.48
C MET A 276 7.22 -12.52 -3.00
N TRP A 277 8.33 -12.56 -3.73
CA TRP A 277 8.31 -12.40 -5.18
C TRP A 277 7.78 -13.63 -5.93
N PHE A 278 8.28 -14.84 -5.62
CA PHE A 278 7.98 -16.05 -6.40
C PHE A 278 6.89 -16.94 -5.78
N GLY A 279 6.63 -16.80 -4.50
CA GLY A 279 5.72 -17.64 -3.71
C GLY A 279 4.39 -16.97 -3.39
N THR A 280 4.18 -15.73 -3.80
CA THR A 280 2.95 -14.98 -3.52
C THR A 280 2.40 -14.32 -4.79
N ASP A 281 1.12 -13.96 -4.77
CA ASP A 281 0.42 -13.30 -5.86
C ASP A 281 0.40 -11.76 -5.69
N HIS A 282 1.23 -11.23 -4.81
CA HIS A 282 1.36 -9.79 -4.57
C HIS A 282 2.20 -9.10 -5.65
N TYR A 283 1.55 -8.50 -6.64
CA TYR A 283 2.22 -7.76 -7.71
C TYR A 283 3.22 -6.71 -7.19
N CYS A 284 2.88 -6.02 -6.11
CA CYS A 284 3.73 -4.97 -5.54
C CYS A 284 5.10 -5.46 -5.02
N THR A 285 5.30 -6.77 -4.84
CA THR A 285 6.55 -7.35 -4.31
C THR A 285 7.48 -7.90 -5.39
N GLU A 286 7.05 -7.92 -6.65
CA GLU A 286 7.83 -8.42 -7.76
C GLU A 286 9.08 -7.58 -8.03
N TRP A 287 10.14 -8.21 -8.56
CA TRP A 287 11.39 -7.55 -8.94
C TRP A 287 11.99 -6.71 -7.80
N ASN A 288 12.02 -7.26 -6.59
CA ASN A 288 12.46 -6.56 -5.40
C ASN A 288 13.99 -6.43 -5.34
N LEU A 289 14.51 -5.24 -5.62
CA LEU A 289 15.95 -4.98 -5.64
C LEU A 289 16.59 -4.96 -4.22
N ASN A 290 15.81 -5.01 -3.14
CA ASN A 290 16.39 -5.24 -1.81
C ASN A 290 17.11 -6.58 -1.72
N ILE A 291 16.80 -7.55 -2.58
CA ILE A 291 17.51 -8.84 -2.68
C ILE A 291 19.01 -8.64 -3.01
N LEU A 292 19.40 -7.55 -3.62
CA LEU A 292 20.80 -7.28 -3.93
C LEU A 292 21.63 -7.09 -2.66
N TRP A 293 21.12 -6.33 -1.69
CA TRP A 293 21.84 -6.13 -0.42
C TRP A 293 21.48 -7.18 0.64
N ALA A 294 20.25 -7.69 0.64
CA ALA A 294 19.80 -8.79 1.50
C ALA A 294 19.93 -10.14 0.77
N SER A 295 21.07 -10.36 0.09
CA SER A 295 21.25 -11.52 -0.77
C SER A 295 21.36 -12.84 0.02
N PRO A 296 20.67 -13.93 -0.38
CA PRO A 296 20.89 -15.25 0.19
C PRO A 296 22.34 -15.75 0.11
N LEU A 297 23.16 -15.20 -0.80
CA LEU A 297 24.59 -15.45 -0.89
C LEU A 297 25.31 -15.11 0.43
N LEU A 298 24.80 -14.16 1.21
CA LEU A 298 25.35 -13.79 2.52
C LEU A 298 25.30 -14.96 3.52
N ILE A 299 24.33 -15.88 3.42
CA ILE A 299 24.29 -17.09 4.24
C ILE A 299 25.49 -17.98 3.94
N LEU A 300 25.83 -18.16 2.66
CA LEU A 300 26.99 -18.95 2.26
C LEU A 300 28.30 -18.28 2.71
N ILE A 301 28.38 -16.95 2.62
CA ILE A 301 29.50 -16.16 3.15
C ILE A 301 29.59 -16.32 4.67
N ALA A 302 28.47 -16.29 5.41
CA ALA A 302 28.45 -16.48 6.86
C ALA A 302 28.95 -17.88 7.30
N ILE A 303 28.60 -18.92 6.55
CA ILE A 303 29.03 -20.29 6.83
C ILE A 303 30.55 -20.43 6.59
N ARG A 304 31.05 -19.91 5.48
CA ARG A 304 32.46 -20.01 5.05
C ARG A 304 33.36 -18.97 5.67
N LEU A 305 32.83 -17.76 5.92
CA LEU A 305 33.47 -16.55 6.44
C LEU A 305 34.82 -16.29 5.74
N GLU A 306 35.95 -16.46 6.43
CA GLU A 306 37.30 -16.23 5.90
C GLU A 306 37.68 -17.16 4.71
N ARG A 307 36.97 -18.27 4.51
CA ARG A 307 37.16 -19.18 3.38
C ARG A 307 36.25 -18.86 2.20
N SER A 308 35.56 -17.74 2.24
CA SER A 308 34.66 -17.31 1.16
C SER A 308 35.47 -16.98 -0.11
N PRO A 309 35.04 -17.43 -1.31
CA PRO A 309 35.76 -17.14 -2.52
C PRO A 309 35.70 -15.65 -2.84
N LYS A 310 36.83 -15.04 -3.21
CA LYS A 310 36.94 -13.58 -3.46
C LYS A 310 35.96 -13.08 -4.52
N TRP A 311 35.66 -13.90 -5.54
CA TRP A 311 34.66 -13.54 -6.55
C TRP A 311 33.26 -13.31 -5.97
N ALA A 312 32.84 -14.11 -4.97
CA ALA A 312 31.54 -13.97 -4.34
C ALA A 312 31.48 -12.71 -3.46
N LEU A 313 32.57 -12.38 -2.78
CA LEU A 313 32.68 -11.15 -2.00
C LEU A 313 32.63 -9.90 -2.92
N TRP A 314 33.37 -9.90 -4.03
CA TRP A 314 33.31 -8.80 -5.02
C TRP A 314 31.95 -8.66 -5.69
N LEU A 315 31.31 -9.78 -6.02
CA LEU A 315 29.93 -9.76 -6.54
C LEU A 315 28.99 -9.10 -5.55
N GLN A 316 29.09 -9.47 -4.26
CA GLN A 316 28.24 -8.90 -3.21
C GLN A 316 28.51 -7.41 -3.00
N GLU A 317 29.75 -6.95 -3.06
CA GLU A 317 30.06 -5.50 -3.02
C GLU A 317 29.45 -4.73 -4.18
N GLY A 318 29.48 -5.29 -5.38
CA GLY A 318 28.81 -4.72 -6.55
C GLY A 318 27.29 -4.62 -6.35
N CYS A 319 26.67 -5.67 -5.79
CA CYS A 319 25.25 -5.69 -5.45
C CYS A 319 24.90 -4.62 -4.39
N PHE A 320 25.73 -4.42 -3.36
CA PHE A 320 25.53 -3.37 -2.38
C PHE A 320 25.57 -1.97 -3.01
N ALA A 321 26.52 -1.72 -3.91
CA ALA A 321 26.62 -0.43 -4.60
C ALA A 321 25.36 -0.13 -5.43
N VAL A 322 24.87 -1.11 -6.20
CA VAL A 322 23.64 -0.95 -6.98
C VAL A 322 22.43 -0.70 -6.06
N ALA A 323 22.32 -1.47 -4.98
CA ALA A 323 21.23 -1.30 -4.02
C ALA A 323 21.25 0.08 -3.35
N ALA A 324 22.42 0.57 -2.95
CA ALA A 324 22.57 1.90 -2.36
C ALA A 324 22.14 3.03 -3.31
N VAL A 325 22.52 2.92 -4.61
CA VAL A 325 22.06 3.86 -5.63
C VAL A 325 20.54 3.82 -5.78
N TRP A 326 19.95 2.61 -5.83
CA TRP A 326 18.50 2.45 -5.95
C TRP A 326 17.76 3.05 -4.75
N VAL A 327 18.25 2.82 -3.50
CA VAL A 327 17.66 3.41 -2.28
C VAL A 327 17.57 4.94 -2.40
N VAL A 328 18.63 5.59 -2.87
CA VAL A 328 18.65 7.05 -3.03
C VAL A 328 17.78 7.50 -4.20
N TRP A 329 17.88 6.81 -5.34
CA TRP A 329 17.17 7.18 -6.57
C TRP A 329 15.65 7.10 -6.43
N CYS A 330 15.14 6.00 -5.85
CA CYS A 330 13.70 5.81 -5.65
C CYS A 330 13.19 6.45 -4.35
N GLY A 331 14.06 7.02 -3.51
CA GLY A 331 13.71 7.70 -2.27
C GLY A 331 13.13 6.76 -1.22
N LEU A 332 13.69 5.53 -1.10
CA LEU A 332 13.36 4.59 -0.06
C LEU A 332 13.77 5.13 1.32
N SER A 333 13.37 4.44 2.38
CA SER A 333 13.77 4.78 3.74
C SER A 333 15.30 4.88 3.86
N MET A 334 15.78 6.05 4.29
CA MET A 334 17.20 6.29 4.49
C MET A 334 17.82 5.37 5.56
N ALA A 335 16.99 4.66 6.32
CA ALA A 335 17.43 3.65 7.28
C ALA A 335 18.15 2.45 6.62
N LEU A 336 17.88 2.20 5.32
CA LEU A 336 18.55 1.14 4.57
C LEU A 336 20.03 1.41 4.33
N LEU A 337 20.44 2.69 4.19
CA LEU A 337 21.84 3.03 3.90
C LEU A 337 22.82 2.62 5.01
N PRO A 338 22.59 2.91 6.31
CA PRO A 338 23.46 2.41 7.37
C PRO A 338 23.54 0.90 7.45
N LEU A 339 22.43 0.19 7.14
CA LEU A 339 22.43 -1.28 7.06
C LEU A 339 23.33 -1.78 5.93
N ILE A 340 23.17 -1.25 4.73
CA ILE A 340 24.00 -1.58 3.56
C ILE A 340 25.46 -1.27 3.86
N LEU A 341 25.77 -0.09 4.39
CA LEU A 341 27.15 0.31 4.75
C LEU A 341 27.76 -0.61 5.80
N THR A 342 26.96 -1.13 6.73
CA THR A 342 27.44 -2.11 7.71
C THR A 342 27.91 -3.39 7.02
N LEU A 343 27.12 -3.89 6.05
CA LEU A 343 27.46 -5.08 5.30
C LEU A 343 28.67 -4.87 4.38
N VAL A 344 28.72 -3.73 3.65
CA VAL A 344 29.89 -3.30 2.85
C VAL A 344 31.16 -3.31 3.68
N LEU A 345 31.15 -2.67 4.85
CA LEU A 345 32.31 -2.62 5.74
C LEU A 345 32.78 -4.04 6.12
N ARG A 346 31.85 -4.94 6.43
CA ARG A 346 32.21 -6.29 6.90
C ARG A 346 32.67 -7.21 5.77
N VAL A 347 32.02 -7.17 4.60
CA VAL A 347 32.50 -7.91 3.41
C VAL A 347 33.85 -7.36 2.95
N GLY A 348 34.04 -6.04 2.96
CA GLY A 348 35.32 -5.40 2.61
C GLY A 348 36.49 -5.83 3.53
N VAL A 349 36.22 -6.14 4.81
CA VAL A 349 37.24 -6.72 5.71
C VAL A 349 37.62 -8.14 5.29
N LEU A 350 36.64 -8.97 4.88
CA LEU A 350 36.91 -10.34 4.40
C LEU A 350 37.70 -10.35 3.08
N LEU A 351 37.54 -9.32 2.23
CA LEU A 351 38.31 -9.19 1.00
C LEU A 351 39.78 -8.88 1.24
N LYS A 352 40.14 -8.22 2.35
CA LYS A 352 41.51 -7.84 2.72
C LYS A 352 42.27 -8.95 3.42
N ASN A 353 41.57 -9.93 3.97
CA ASN A 353 42.15 -11.10 4.62
C ASN A 353 42.28 -12.25 3.60
#